data_8d4011b9b7f7e19c07458f134c96216d
#
_entry.id   8d4011b9b7f7e19c07458f134c96216d
#
_cell.length_a   1.000
_cell.length_b   1.000
_cell.length_c   1.000
_cell.angle_alpha   90.00
_cell.angle_beta   90.00
_cell.angle_gamma   90.00
#
_symmetry.space_group_name_H-M   'P 1'
#
loop_
_entity.id
_entity.type
_entity.pdbx_description
1 polymer ?
#
loop_
_entity_poly.entity_id
_entity_poly.type
_entity_poly.pdbx_seq_one_letter_code
_entity_poly.pdbx_strand_id
1 'polypeptide(L)'
;MRHAALALFLLVLLTGCTLGQQAATSETPSSAASPVAAPSPSPLPSPIVYGPAGYRAIWVDAFHDGIKSPAQIEKLVADAHRANLNALFVQVRKRGDAYFNRADEPRALDITGSQGFDPLSRLIKLAHSTTPRIEVHAWLNTFFVGQTSLVYVRHPDWVNRANDGSTGGFLDPGVPEVRAYTHKIFMDLALRYDVDGLHMDYVRYPDATWGYSPTSLRLYTLQTGSANVPGPYDSRWQAWRRDSVTTFVRDLHDDLKRQKPSVKLSGALICYGGGPTTADGWAFTSAYSSVLQDWRGWIVNGYLDFGVPMNYDSDWSPREKRWFNQWLAFEKDSGFANRVVTGIGAFLNYPEESLEQIRRVLAPSASGNSVLGVAIYSYASTSVYGTSDFYDSPDLASGLPRQPYEDGLQTESALVHRAEFLNEWFMTQLSVPAYYHDVALGRVHTQPVFTLPAQVPGAPAA
;
A
#
# COMPACT_ATOMS: atom_id res chain seq x y z
N MET A 1 -8.19 -31.41 12.06
CA MET A 1 -9.03 -30.33 11.58
C MET A 1 -8.37 -29.01 12.00
N ARG A 2 -7.46 -28.51 11.19
CA ARG A 2 -6.77 -27.23 11.43
C ARG A 2 -7.19 -26.29 10.34
N HIS A 3 -7.65 -25.09 10.71
CA HIS A 3 -8.27 -24.12 9.84
C HIS A 3 -7.19 -23.39 9.04
N ALA A 4 -7.19 -23.60 7.73
CA ALA A 4 -6.42 -22.80 6.80
C ALA A 4 -7.06 -21.40 6.70
N ALA A 5 -6.32 -20.37 7.08
CA ALA A 5 -6.66 -19.01 6.78
C ALA A 5 -6.16 -18.68 5.36
N LEU A 6 -7.06 -18.74 4.41
CA LEU A 6 -6.80 -18.51 2.99
C LEU A 6 -6.56 -17.02 2.75
N ALA A 7 -5.35 -16.62 2.50
CA ALA A 7 -5.03 -15.33 1.90
C ALA A 7 -5.23 -15.46 0.39
N LEU A 8 -6.40 -15.07 -0.11
CA LEU A 8 -6.75 -15.14 -1.52
C LEU A 8 -6.03 -14.06 -2.31
N PHE A 9 -4.83 -14.34 -2.82
CA PHE A 9 -4.21 -13.60 -3.91
C PHE A 9 -4.65 -14.27 -5.21
N LEU A 10 -5.54 -13.59 -5.94
CA LEU A 10 -6.07 -14.07 -7.19
C LEU A 10 -5.03 -13.95 -8.29
N LEU A 11 -4.46 -15.06 -8.71
CA LEU A 11 -3.66 -15.20 -9.92
C LEU A 11 -4.62 -15.26 -11.11
N VAL A 12 -4.71 -14.17 -11.89
CA VAL A 12 -5.48 -14.18 -13.15
C VAL A 12 -4.59 -14.67 -14.28
N LEU A 13 -4.82 -15.90 -14.73
CA LEU A 13 -4.25 -16.46 -15.94
C LEU A 13 -4.79 -15.71 -17.18
N LEU A 14 -3.90 -15.11 -17.94
CA LEU A 14 -4.17 -14.50 -19.24
C LEU A 14 -4.28 -15.59 -20.31
N THR A 15 -5.49 -15.92 -20.74
CA THR A 15 -5.73 -16.57 -22.03
C THR A 15 -5.96 -15.50 -23.09
N GLY A 16 -5.12 -15.52 -24.11
CA GLY A 16 -5.19 -14.58 -25.21
C GLY A 16 -6.44 -14.77 -26.09
N CYS A 17 -7.06 -13.66 -26.44
CA CYS A 17 -8.04 -13.59 -27.53
C CYS A 17 -7.52 -12.70 -28.66
N THR A 18 -7.52 -13.25 -29.84
CA THR A 18 -7.17 -12.62 -31.11
C THR A 18 -8.21 -11.60 -31.54
N LEU A 19 -7.75 -10.43 -31.95
CA LEU A 19 -8.55 -9.32 -32.46
C LEU A 19 -9.00 -9.59 -33.89
N GLY A 20 -10.32 -9.53 -34.15
CA GLY A 20 -10.92 -9.35 -35.44
C GLY A 20 -11.25 -7.87 -35.66
N GLN A 21 -10.69 -7.27 -36.71
CA GLN A 21 -11.03 -5.91 -37.16
C GLN A 21 -12.39 -5.89 -37.81
N GLN A 22 -13.26 -4.97 -37.39
CA GLN A 22 -14.38 -4.49 -38.19
C GLN A 22 -14.35 -2.97 -38.30
N ALA A 23 -14.54 -2.49 -39.51
CA ALA A 23 -14.51 -1.10 -39.91
C ALA A 23 -15.74 -0.33 -39.39
N ALA A 24 -15.51 0.87 -38.86
CA ALA A 24 -16.55 1.79 -38.43
C ALA A 24 -16.86 2.81 -39.55
N THR A 25 -18.12 2.96 -39.85
CA THR A 25 -18.68 4.01 -40.71
C THR A 25 -18.87 5.29 -39.91
N SER A 26 -18.49 6.41 -40.51
CA SER A 26 -18.57 7.75 -39.93
C SER A 26 -20.00 8.33 -39.99
N GLU A 27 -20.53 8.73 -38.83
CA GLU A 27 -21.64 9.69 -38.75
C GLU A 27 -21.20 10.92 -37.93
N THR A 28 -21.55 12.09 -38.50
CA THR A 28 -21.21 13.42 -37.98
C THR A 28 -22.21 13.84 -36.90
N PRO A 29 -21.81 14.29 -35.72
CA PRO A 29 -22.73 14.86 -34.73
C PRO A 29 -22.82 16.40 -34.84
N SER A 30 -24.05 16.85 -34.80
CA SER A 30 -24.47 18.25 -34.76
C SER A 30 -24.44 18.81 -33.35
N SER A 31 -24.06 20.09 -33.29
CA SER A 31 -24.31 21.09 -32.23
C SER A 31 -23.67 20.92 -30.84
N ALA A 32 -22.66 21.74 -30.63
CA ALA A 32 -21.93 21.92 -29.39
C ALA A 32 -22.73 22.72 -28.37
N ALA A 33 -22.87 22.16 -27.15
CA ALA A 33 -23.11 22.94 -25.94
C ALA A 33 -21.75 23.50 -25.43
N SER A 34 -21.71 24.76 -25.09
CA SER A 34 -20.49 25.42 -24.57
C SER A 34 -19.98 24.75 -23.32
N PRO A 35 -18.68 24.50 -23.19
CA PRO A 35 -18.11 23.88 -21.99
C PRO A 35 -18.18 24.84 -20.80
N VAL A 36 -18.76 24.38 -19.70
CA VAL A 36 -18.60 25.00 -18.40
C VAL A 36 -17.12 24.93 -18.04
N ALA A 37 -16.51 26.09 -17.80
CA ALA A 37 -15.11 26.18 -17.42
C ALA A 37 -14.86 25.33 -16.17
N ALA A 38 -13.92 24.41 -16.25
CA ALA A 38 -13.45 23.65 -15.11
C ALA A 38 -12.87 24.63 -14.07
N PRO A 39 -13.11 24.41 -12.76
CA PRO A 39 -12.51 25.24 -11.73
C PRO A 39 -10.98 25.19 -11.86
N SER A 40 -10.33 26.34 -11.78
CA SER A 40 -8.86 26.43 -11.78
C SER A 40 -8.31 25.55 -10.67
N PRO A 41 -7.28 24.74 -10.93
CA PRO A 41 -6.66 23.92 -9.88
C PRO A 41 -6.17 24.85 -8.76
N SER A 42 -6.52 24.48 -7.53
CA SER A 42 -5.96 25.13 -6.34
C SER A 42 -4.43 25.05 -6.40
N PRO A 43 -3.70 26.09 -5.96
CA PRO A 43 -2.24 26.02 -5.94
C PRO A 43 -1.80 24.81 -5.13
N LEU A 44 -0.90 24.00 -5.72
CA LEU A 44 -0.31 22.85 -5.04
C LEU A 44 0.24 23.30 -3.69
N PRO A 45 -0.05 22.57 -2.60
CA PRO A 45 0.57 22.87 -1.31
C PRO A 45 2.09 22.85 -1.49
N SER A 46 2.78 23.77 -0.84
CA SER A 46 4.24 23.89 -0.92
C SER A 46 4.88 22.52 -0.69
N PRO A 47 5.91 22.13 -1.46
CA PRO A 47 6.59 20.86 -1.25
C PRO A 47 7.05 20.76 0.20
N ILE A 48 6.75 19.65 0.85
CA ILE A 48 7.30 19.38 2.18
C ILE A 48 8.81 19.22 1.98
N VAL A 49 9.60 20.16 2.46
CA VAL A 49 11.05 20.08 2.39
C VAL A 49 11.50 19.14 3.51
N TYR A 50 11.68 17.87 3.16
CA TYR A 50 12.33 16.91 4.04
C TYR A 50 13.84 17.11 3.95
N GLY A 51 14.53 17.01 5.10
CA GLY A 51 16.01 17.02 5.13
C GLY A 51 16.63 15.85 4.32
N PRO A 52 17.93 15.78 4.17
CA PRO A 52 18.64 14.83 3.31
C PRO A 52 18.45 13.35 3.66
N ALA A 53 17.77 13.04 4.76
CA ALA A 53 17.45 11.68 5.20
C ALA A 53 15.98 11.36 4.90
N GLY A 54 15.68 10.85 3.73
CA GLY A 54 14.34 10.43 3.31
C GLY A 54 13.70 9.36 4.22
N TYR A 55 12.47 8.95 3.90
CA TYR A 55 11.80 7.87 4.63
C TYR A 55 12.55 6.55 4.51
N ARG A 56 12.69 5.87 5.63
CA ARG A 56 13.13 4.49 5.77
C ARG A 56 12.05 3.80 6.59
N ALA A 57 11.01 3.36 5.90
CA ALA A 57 9.79 2.86 6.53
C ALA A 57 9.68 1.34 6.40
N ILE A 58 8.89 0.74 7.28
CA ILE A 58 8.47 -0.65 7.18
C ILE A 58 6.99 -0.78 7.50
N TRP A 59 6.28 -1.65 6.76
CA TRP A 59 4.93 -2.04 7.10
C TRP A 59 4.94 -3.13 8.16
N VAL A 60 4.04 -2.99 9.13
CA VAL A 60 3.78 -3.95 10.20
C VAL A 60 2.31 -4.35 10.12
N ASP A 61 2.04 -5.50 9.55
CA ASP A 61 0.67 -6.00 9.43
C ASP A 61 0.15 -6.61 10.73
N ALA A 62 -1.17 -6.63 10.88
CA ALA A 62 -1.82 -7.17 12.07
C ALA A 62 -2.24 -8.66 11.91
N PHE A 63 -1.81 -9.34 10.85
CA PHE A 63 -1.98 -10.79 10.72
C PHE A 63 -0.90 -11.53 11.51
N HIS A 64 0.31 -10.99 11.53
CA HIS A 64 1.48 -11.52 12.21
C HIS A 64 1.77 -10.82 13.54
N ASP A 65 2.88 -11.16 14.16
CA ASP A 65 3.39 -10.51 15.37
C ASP A 65 3.88 -9.09 15.06
N GLY A 66 3.71 -8.20 16.01
CA GLY A 66 4.16 -6.80 15.90
C GLY A 66 3.52 -5.89 16.94
N ILE A 67 2.20 -5.90 17.07
CA ILE A 67 1.48 -4.96 17.95
C ILE A 67 0.48 -5.60 18.92
N LYS A 68 0.35 -6.91 18.92
CA LYS A 68 -0.71 -7.60 19.68
C LYS A 68 -0.43 -7.72 21.17
N SER A 69 0.83 -7.55 21.59
CA SER A 69 1.24 -7.58 22.99
C SER A 69 2.28 -6.50 23.32
N PRO A 70 2.46 -6.15 24.60
CA PRO A 70 3.53 -5.23 25.01
C PRO A 70 4.93 -5.67 24.56
N ALA A 71 5.25 -6.97 24.69
CA ALA A 71 6.55 -7.52 24.31
C ALA A 71 6.80 -7.42 22.78
N GLN A 72 5.78 -7.66 21.96
CA GLN A 72 5.88 -7.50 20.52
C GLN A 72 6.18 -6.04 20.13
N ILE A 73 5.52 -5.08 20.79
CA ILE A 73 5.74 -3.66 20.52
C ILE A 73 7.15 -3.24 20.93
N GLU A 74 7.63 -3.71 22.07
CA GLU A 74 8.99 -3.45 22.55
C GLU A 74 10.03 -3.99 21.58
N LYS A 75 9.84 -5.22 21.10
CA LYS A 75 10.70 -5.83 20.07
C LYS A 75 10.65 -5.04 18.76
N LEU A 76 9.46 -4.71 18.25
CA LEU A 76 9.27 -3.94 17.02
C LEU A 76 10.05 -2.62 17.05
N VAL A 77 9.90 -1.84 18.14
CA VAL A 77 10.58 -0.53 18.24
C VAL A 77 12.09 -0.71 18.36
N ALA A 78 12.57 -1.72 19.10
CA ALA A 78 13.99 -2.02 19.20
C ALA A 78 14.59 -2.44 17.85
N ASP A 79 13.89 -3.30 17.09
CA ASP A 79 14.32 -3.74 15.76
C ASP A 79 14.34 -2.57 14.77
N ALA A 80 13.30 -1.74 14.77
CA ALA A 80 13.24 -0.56 13.90
C ALA A 80 14.40 0.41 14.19
N HIS A 81 14.68 0.66 15.46
CA HIS A 81 15.80 1.51 15.85
C HIS A 81 17.15 0.91 15.42
N ARG A 82 17.37 -0.39 15.65
CA ARG A 82 18.58 -1.11 15.24
C ARG A 82 18.78 -1.10 13.71
N ALA A 83 17.69 -1.27 12.95
CA ALA A 83 17.70 -1.24 11.49
C ALA A 83 17.79 0.19 10.91
N ASN A 84 17.87 1.21 11.76
CA ASN A 84 17.88 2.61 11.33
C ASN A 84 16.63 3.01 10.52
N LEU A 85 15.49 2.44 10.86
CA LEU A 85 14.19 2.88 10.34
C LEU A 85 13.74 4.15 11.06
N ASN A 86 13.02 5.01 10.36
CA ASN A 86 12.50 6.27 10.91
C ASN A 86 10.97 6.40 10.83
N ALA A 87 10.29 5.41 10.24
CA ALA A 87 8.82 5.37 10.18
C ALA A 87 8.29 3.95 10.19
N LEU A 88 7.14 3.76 10.85
CA LEU A 88 6.39 2.51 10.90
C LEU A 88 5.00 2.74 10.31
N PHE A 89 4.61 1.98 9.29
CA PHE A 89 3.23 1.89 8.80
C PHE A 89 2.56 0.70 9.48
N VAL A 90 1.80 0.95 10.55
CA VAL A 90 1.31 -0.10 11.43
C VAL A 90 -0.18 -0.32 11.24
N GLN A 91 -0.58 -1.55 10.86
CA GLN A 91 -1.96 -1.89 10.62
C GLN A 91 -2.76 -1.93 11.93
N VAL A 92 -3.60 -0.94 12.12
CA VAL A 92 -4.45 -0.77 13.30
C VAL A 92 -5.93 -1.02 13.02
N ARG A 93 -6.28 -1.21 11.74
CA ARG A 93 -7.61 -1.63 11.28
C ARG A 93 -7.44 -2.66 10.16
N LYS A 94 -7.73 -3.92 10.45
CA LYS A 94 -7.48 -5.05 9.54
C LYS A 94 -8.75 -5.49 8.81
N ARG A 95 -9.84 -5.68 9.54
CA ARG A 95 -11.12 -6.23 9.04
C ARG A 95 -12.34 -5.59 9.69
N GLY A 96 -12.41 -4.24 9.77
CA GLY A 96 -13.46 -3.55 10.53
C GLY A 96 -13.36 -3.82 12.02
N ASP A 97 -12.15 -3.93 12.50
CA ASP A 97 -11.72 -4.15 13.88
C ASP A 97 -10.65 -3.10 14.26
N ALA A 98 -10.36 -2.95 15.54
CA ALA A 98 -9.43 -1.96 16.03
C ALA A 98 -8.35 -2.54 16.94
N TYR A 99 -7.08 -2.19 16.67
CA TYR A 99 -5.92 -2.42 17.54
C TYR A 99 -5.63 -1.19 18.40
N PHE A 100 -6.68 -0.51 18.83
CA PHE A 100 -6.66 0.65 19.73
C PHE A 100 -7.96 0.73 20.53
N ASN A 101 -7.91 1.34 21.74
CA ASN A 101 -9.05 1.24 22.64
C ASN A 101 -10.15 2.28 22.39
N ARG A 102 -9.82 3.44 21.80
CA ARG A 102 -10.80 4.52 21.57
C ARG A 102 -11.40 4.43 20.17
N ALA A 103 -11.91 3.25 19.80
CA ALA A 103 -12.51 2.98 18.52
C ALA A 103 -14.03 2.82 18.63
N ASP A 104 -14.73 3.15 17.54
CA ASP A 104 -16.15 2.83 17.38
C ASP A 104 -16.35 1.41 16.80
N GLU A 105 -15.29 0.85 16.20
CA GLU A 105 -15.26 -0.55 15.74
C GLU A 105 -14.81 -1.50 16.86
N PRO A 106 -15.20 -2.80 16.76
CA PRO A 106 -14.84 -3.77 17.79
C PRO A 106 -13.33 -3.89 17.98
N ARG A 107 -12.90 -4.03 19.22
CA ARG A 107 -11.51 -4.37 19.53
C ARG A 107 -11.12 -5.70 18.88
N ALA A 108 -9.95 -5.77 18.27
CA ALA A 108 -9.43 -6.99 17.66
C ALA A 108 -9.26 -8.10 18.71
N LEU A 109 -9.71 -9.31 18.35
CA LEU A 109 -9.79 -10.44 19.27
C LEU A 109 -8.43 -11.11 19.54
N ASP A 110 -7.45 -10.87 18.69
CA ASP A 110 -6.09 -11.44 18.78
C ASP A 110 -5.09 -10.55 19.54
N ILE A 111 -5.58 -9.49 20.18
CA ILE A 111 -4.77 -8.70 21.12
C ILE A 111 -4.62 -9.50 22.43
N THR A 112 -3.39 -9.82 22.79
CA THR A 112 -3.05 -10.70 23.93
C THR A 112 -2.63 -9.96 25.20
N GLY A 113 -2.68 -8.65 25.20
CA GLY A 113 -2.40 -7.84 26.39
C GLY A 113 -3.58 -7.82 27.38
N SER A 114 -3.38 -7.21 28.55
CA SER A 114 -4.45 -6.99 29.53
C SER A 114 -5.63 -6.21 28.93
N GLN A 115 -6.79 -6.29 29.57
CA GLN A 115 -8.01 -5.64 29.07
C GLN A 115 -7.88 -4.10 28.93
N GLY A 116 -7.00 -3.47 29.70
CA GLY A 116 -6.67 -2.03 29.60
C GLY A 116 -5.54 -1.70 28.63
N PHE A 117 -4.89 -2.71 28.05
CA PHE A 117 -3.78 -2.50 27.12
C PHE A 117 -4.28 -1.88 25.81
N ASP A 118 -3.67 -0.75 25.44
CA ASP A 118 -3.92 -0.06 24.18
C ASP A 118 -2.68 -0.18 23.29
N PRO A 119 -2.72 -1.06 22.25
CA PRO A 119 -1.57 -1.30 21.40
C PRO A 119 -1.03 -0.04 20.73
N LEU A 120 -1.90 0.77 20.10
CA LEU A 120 -1.50 1.97 19.38
C LEU A 120 -0.90 3.02 20.33
N SER A 121 -1.54 3.25 21.47
CA SER A 121 -1.04 4.20 22.48
C SER A 121 0.34 3.79 22.99
N ARG A 122 0.56 2.47 23.27
CA ARG A 122 1.85 1.95 23.71
C ARG A 122 2.93 2.12 22.64
N LEU A 123 2.60 1.80 21.39
CA LEU A 123 3.52 1.92 20.27
C LEU A 123 3.96 3.38 20.07
N ILE A 124 3.01 4.30 19.98
CA ILE A 124 3.30 5.74 19.83
C ILE A 124 4.25 6.21 20.93
N LYS A 125 3.94 5.91 22.19
CA LYS A 125 4.76 6.32 23.33
C LYS A 125 6.19 5.81 23.21
N LEU A 126 6.40 4.55 22.81
CA LEU A 126 7.74 3.97 22.70
C LEU A 126 8.48 4.52 21.49
N ALA A 127 7.87 4.53 20.30
CA ALA A 127 8.49 4.99 19.08
C ALA A 127 8.88 6.48 19.16
N HIS A 128 8.05 7.31 19.77
CA HIS A 128 8.35 8.74 19.96
C HIS A 128 9.42 8.98 21.01
N SER A 129 9.67 8.04 21.92
CA SER A 129 10.73 8.18 22.94
C SER A 129 12.12 7.73 22.48
N THR A 130 12.24 7.15 21.28
CA THR A 130 13.54 6.77 20.71
C THR A 130 14.34 8.01 20.25
N THR A 131 15.66 7.85 20.22
CA THR A 131 16.57 8.86 19.67
C THR A 131 17.44 8.19 18.60
N PRO A 132 17.27 8.50 17.30
CA PRO A 132 16.23 9.40 16.72
C PRO A 132 14.79 8.89 16.94
N ARG A 133 13.83 9.81 16.96
CA ARG A 133 12.39 9.52 17.03
C ARG A 133 11.94 8.74 15.79
N ILE A 134 11.04 7.77 15.99
CA ILE A 134 10.43 6.99 14.92
C ILE A 134 8.97 7.45 14.73
N GLU A 135 8.59 7.79 13.51
CA GLU A 135 7.21 8.14 13.17
C GLU A 135 6.29 6.91 13.20
N VAL A 136 5.05 7.10 13.65
CA VAL A 136 4.00 6.08 13.63
C VAL A 136 2.86 6.52 12.73
N HIS A 137 2.70 5.85 11.61
CA HIS A 137 1.59 6.03 10.69
C HIS A 137 0.56 4.91 10.90
N ALA A 138 -0.64 5.28 11.31
CA ALA A 138 -1.72 4.31 11.47
C ALA A 138 -2.19 3.83 10.10
N TRP A 139 -1.98 2.54 9.81
CA TRP A 139 -2.43 1.90 8.59
C TRP A 139 -3.83 1.31 8.81
N LEU A 140 -4.80 1.76 7.99
CA LEU A 140 -6.18 1.33 8.03
C LEU A 140 -6.61 0.79 6.66
N ASN A 141 -7.16 -0.42 6.65
CA ASN A 141 -7.89 -0.91 5.49
C ASN A 141 -9.14 -0.04 5.30
N THR A 142 -9.26 0.63 4.17
CA THR A 142 -10.30 1.65 3.94
C THR A 142 -11.66 1.01 3.66
N PHE A 143 -11.79 0.30 2.54
CA PHE A 143 -13.07 -0.30 2.15
C PHE A 143 -13.13 -1.82 2.36
N PHE A 144 -12.00 -2.48 2.56
CA PHE A 144 -11.98 -3.90 2.93
C PHE A 144 -12.20 -4.07 4.43
N VAL A 145 -13.30 -4.73 4.79
CA VAL A 145 -13.69 -4.96 6.20
C VAL A 145 -13.86 -6.45 6.53
N GLY A 146 -13.80 -7.34 5.53
CA GLY A 146 -14.08 -8.77 5.70
C GLY A 146 -15.57 -9.07 5.87
N GLN A 147 -16.00 -10.24 5.41
CA GLN A 147 -17.43 -10.64 5.39
C GLN A 147 -18.03 -10.88 6.77
N THR A 148 -17.20 -11.12 7.78
CA THR A 148 -17.63 -11.40 9.15
C THR A 148 -17.61 -10.19 10.08
N SER A 149 -17.19 -9.04 9.59
CA SER A 149 -17.14 -7.82 10.40
C SER A 149 -18.53 -7.32 10.76
N LEU A 150 -18.63 -6.65 11.89
CA LEU A 150 -19.90 -6.15 12.41
C LEU A 150 -20.56 -5.16 11.43
N VAL A 151 -19.77 -4.27 10.81
CA VAL A 151 -20.27 -3.30 9.82
C VAL A 151 -20.80 -4.00 8.57
N TYR A 152 -20.12 -5.02 8.07
CA TYR A 152 -20.55 -5.79 6.90
C TYR A 152 -21.89 -6.49 7.13
N VAL A 153 -22.05 -7.14 8.31
CA VAL A 153 -23.26 -7.89 8.66
C VAL A 153 -24.44 -6.96 8.93
N ARG A 154 -24.19 -5.80 9.55
CA ARG A 154 -25.25 -4.85 9.91
C ARG A 154 -25.75 -4.00 8.74
N HIS A 155 -24.91 -3.83 7.72
CA HIS A 155 -25.20 -2.96 6.57
C HIS A 155 -25.10 -3.72 5.24
N PRO A 156 -26.01 -4.66 4.95
CA PRO A 156 -25.98 -5.42 3.69
C PRO A 156 -26.21 -4.55 2.45
N ASP A 157 -26.77 -3.37 2.62
CA ASP A 157 -26.96 -2.31 1.61
C ASP A 157 -25.66 -1.54 1.28
N TRP A 158 -24.64 -1.64 2.13
CA TRP A 158 -23.31 -1.05 1.92
C TRP A 158 -22.33 -2.00 1.24
N VAL A 159 -22.69 -3.28 1.15
CA VAL A 159 -21.80 -4.32 0.62
C VAL A 159 -21.56 -4.12 -0.87
N ASN A 160 -20.29 -4.10 -1.24
CA ASN A 160 -19.87 -4.05 -2.63
C ASN A 160 -20.26 -5.36 -3.34
N ARG A 161 -20.71 -5.25 -4.58
CA ARG A 161 -21.10 -6.38 -5.42
C ARG A 161 -20.38 -6.35 -6.74
N ALA A 162 -20.06 -7.52 -7.25
CA ALA A 162 -19.61 -7.69 -8.62
C ALA A 162 -20.81 -7.66 -9.58
N ASN A 163 -20.53 -7.52 -10.87
CA ASN A 163 -21.55 -7.49 -11.93
C ASN A 163 -22.33 -8.81 -12.09
N ASP A 164 -21.80 -9.92 -11.57
CA ASP A 164 -22.50 -11.22 -11.50
C ASP A 164 -23.31 -11.39 -10.21
N GLY A 165 -23.34 -10.38 -9.34
CA GLY A 165 -24.04 -10.37 -8.05
C GLY A 165 -23.24 -10.95 -6.88
N SER A 166 -22.05 -11.48 -7.10
CA SER A 166 -21.19 -12.02 -6.04
C SER A 166 -20.76 -10.91 -5.07
N THR A 167 -20.42 -11.29 -3.83
CA THR A 167 -19.97 -10.38 -2.78
C THR A 167 -18.61 -10.82 -2.25
N GLY A 168 -17.79 -9.83 -1.86
CA GLY A 168 -16.51 -10.02 -1.15
C GLY A 168 -16.50 -9.24 0.17
N GLY A 169 -15.38 -9.17 0.84
CA GLY A 169 -15.26 -8.45 2.11
C GLY A 169 -15.18 -6.91 2.00
N PHE A 170 -15.64 -6.32 0.89
CA PHE A 170 -15.56 -4.88 0.65
C PHE A 170 -16.91 -4.18 0.88
N LEU A 171 -16.84 -2.97 1.43
CA LEU A 171 -17.92 -1.98 1.34
C LEU A 171 -17.78 -1.21 0.01
N ASP A 172 -18.92 -0.73 -0.53
CA ASP A 172 -18.94 -0.05 -1.83
C ASP A 172 -18.62 1.45 -1.69
N PRO A 173 -17.50 1.94 -2.24
CA PRO A 173 -17.16 3.36 -2.22
C PRO A 173 -18.18 4.26 -2.92
N GLY A 174 -19.00 3.71 -3.81
CA GLY A 174 -20.09 4.42 -4.47
C GLY A 174 -21.22 4.83 -3.54
N VAL A 175 -21.34 4.18 -2.37
CA VAL A 175 -22.34 4.46 -1.34
C VAL A 175 -21.86 5.61 -0.45
N PRO A 176 -22.58 6.77 -0.40
CA PRO A 176 -22.15 7.93 0.41
C PRO A 176 -21.99 7.62 1.89
N GLU A 177 -22.87 6.79 2.45
CA GLU A 177 -22.85 6.38 3.86
C GLU A 177 -21.58 5.56 4.18
N VAL A 178 -21.10 4.74 3.25
CA VAL A 178 -19.82 4.03 3.39
C VAL A 178 -18.65 5.01 3.48
N ARG A 179 -18.62 6.01 2.61
CA ARG A 179 -17.58 7.05 2.65
C ARG A 179 -17.63 7.83 3.96
N ALA A 180 -18.82 8.24 4.40
CA ALA A 180 -19.00 8.97 5.66
C ALA A 180 -18.60 8.14 6.89
N TYR A 181 -19.00 6.86 6.94
CA TYR A 181 -18.60 5.93 8.00
C TYR A 181 -17.08 5.76 8.05
N THR A 182 -16.46 5.46 6.92
CA THR A 182 -15.02 5.23 6.85
C THR A 182 -14.24 6.51 7.18
N HIS A 183 -14.68 7.64 6.66
CA HIS A 183 -14.11 8.96 6.98
C HIS A 183 -14.11 9.23 8.49
N LYS A 184 -15.25 8.96 9.15
CA LYS A 184 -15.37 9.12 10.61
C LYS A 184 -14.34 8.25 11.36
N ILE A 185 -14.15 6.99 10.96
CA ILE A 185 -13.16 6.10 11.60
C ILE A 185 -11.74 6.69 11.52
N PHE A 186 -11.34 7.18 10.34
CA PHE A 186 -10.03 7.80 10.14
C PHE A 186 -9.86 9.07 10.97
N MET A 187 -10.84 9.97 10.95
CA MET A 187 -10.79 11.23 11.69
C MET A 187 -10.82 11.02 13.20
N ASP A 188 -11.64 10.10 13.68
CA ASP A 188 -11.69 9.77 15.11
C ASP A 188 -10.34 9.27 15.63
N LEU A 189 -9.64 8.45 14.86
CA LEU A 189 -8.30 7.99 15.22
C LEU A 189 -7.31 9.18 15.26
N ALA A 190 -7.26 9.99 14.22
CA ALA A 190 -6.36 11.14 14.15
C ALA A 190 -6.60 12.16 15.29
N LEU A 191 -7.85 12.33 15.71
CA LEU A 191 -8.21 13.26 16.79
C LEU A 191 -7.88 12.72 18.18
N ARG A 192 -7.87 11.40 18.35
CA ARG A 192 -7.73 10.74 19.66
C ARG A 192 -6.33 10.23 19.97
N TYR A 193 -5.48 10.08 18.94
CA TYR A 193 -4.11 9.56 19.06
C TYR A 193 -3.09 10.50 18.44
N ASP A 194 -1.88 10.51 19.00
CA ASP A 194 -0.76 11.34 18.54
C ASP A 194 0.03 10.59 17.45
N VAL A 195 -0.67 10.22 16.36
CA VAL A 195 -0.05 9.61 15.20
C VAL A 195 0.61 10.66 14.31
N ASP A 196 1.68 10.28 13.62
CA ASP A 196 2.36 11.15 12.65
C ASP A 196 1.66 11.14 11.30
N GLY A 197 0.91 10.07 11.01
CA GLY A 197 0.16 9.96 9.77
C GLY A 197 -0.98 8.94 9.84
N LEU A 198 -1.87 9.08 8.86
CA LEU A 198 -2.86 8.08 8.47
C LEU A 198 -2.42 7.48 7.14
N HIS A 199 -2.38 6.15 7.08
CA HIS A 199 -1.98 5.40 5.90
C HIS A 199 -3.15 4.54 5.40
N MET A 200 -3.73 4.92 4.26
CA MET A 200 -4.86 4.23 3.65
C MET A 200 -4.40 3.01 2.88
N ASP A 201 -5.06 1.87 3.07
CA ASP A 201 -4.94 0.72 2.20
C ASP A 201 -6.32 0.26 1.75
N TYR A 202 -6.40 -0.57 0.70
CA TYR A 202 -7.68 -0.97 0.09
C TYR A 202 -8.60 0.23 -0.21
N VAL A 203 -8.03 1.40 -0.48
CA VAL A 203 -8.73 2.61 -0.91
C VAL A 203 -9.00 2.53 -2.42
N ARG A 204 -9.78 1.51 -2.81
CA ARG A 204 -10.01 1.09 -4.19
C ARG A 204 -11.15 0.08 -4.30
N TYR A 205 -11.57 -0.18 -5.53
CA TYR A 205 -12.37 -1.37 -5.83
C TYR A 205 -11.47 -2.63 -5.91
N PRO A 206 -12.04 -3.84 -5.75
CA PRO A 206 -11.29 -5.07 -5.97
C PRO A 206 -10.73 -5.18 -7.40
N ASP A 207 -11.61 -4.96 -8.39
CA ASP A 207 -11.29 -4.83 -9.82
C ASP A 207 -12.44 -4.13 -10.58
N ALA A 208 -12.34 -4.05 -11.90
CA ALA A 208 -13.31 -3.35 -12.75
C ALA A 208 -14.71 -3.99 -12.76
N THR A 209 -14.86 -5.24 -12.33
CA THR A 209 -16.16 -5.93 -12.29
C THR A 209 -16.99 -5.58 -11.06
N TRP A 210 -16.45 -4.87 -10.10
CA TRP A 210 -17.10 -4.47 -8.84
C TRP A 210 -17.70 -3.07 -8.88
N GLY A 211 -18.57 -2.77 -7.92
CA GLY A 211 -19.27 -1.49 -7.77
C GLY A 211 -20.76 -1.57 -8.10
N TYR A 212 -21.29 -2.77 -8.30
CA TYR A 212 -22.67 -3.00 -8.73
C TYR A 212 -23.65 -3.15 -7.58
N SER A 213 -23.43 -2.49 -6.45
CA SER A 213 -24.46 -2.42 -5.40
C SER A 213 -25.71 -1.70 -5.93
N PRO A 214 -26.92 -2.07 -5.48
CA PRO A 214 -28.15 -1.39 -5.91
C PRO A 214 -28.12 0.12 -5.67
N THR A 215 -27.49 0.55 -4.58
CA THR A 215 -27.34 1.98 -4.27
C THR A 215 -26.48 2.71 -5.26
N SER A 216 -25.29 2.15 -5.60
CA SER A 216 -24.37 2.75 -6.57
C SER A 216 -24.99 2.83 -7.96
N LEU A 217 -25.65 1.76 -8.42
CA LEU A 217 -26.36 1.77 -9.72
C LEU A 217 -27.47 2.83 -9.76
N ARG A 218 -28.28 2.91 -8.69
CA ARG A 218 -29.33 3.94 -8.60
C ARG A 218 -28.77 5.35 -8.63
N LEU A 219 -27.69 5.63 -7.88
CA LEU A 219 -27.06 6.95 -7.85
C LEU A 219 -26.44 7.30 -9.20
N TYR A 220 -25.77 6.35 -9.85
CA TYR A 220 -25.24 6.52 -11.19
C TYR A 220 -26.34 6.89 -12.20
N THR A 221 -27.47 6.14 -12.19
CA THR A 221 -28.62 6.44 -13.04
C THR A 221 -29.17 7.84 -12.78
N LEU A 222 -29.35 8.23 -11.53
CA LEU A 222 -29.85 9.56 -11.19
C LEU A 222 -28.94 10.70 -11.64
N GLN A 223 -27.62 10.50 -11.58
CA GLN A 223 -26.62 11.53 -11.92
C GLN A 223 -26.35 11.61 -13.41
N THR A 224 -26.45 10.50 -14.13
CA THR A 224 -26.06 10.44 -15.56
C THR A 224 -27.25 10.33 -16.52
N GLY A 225 -28.44 10.03 -16.04
CA GLY A 225 -29.62 9.72 -16.84
C GLY A 225 -29.55 8.36 -17.56
N SER A 226 -28.54 7.53 -17.30
CA SER A 226 -28.39 6.22 -17.93
C SER A 226 -29.44 5.24 -17.41
N ALA A 227 -30.29 4.72 -18.30
CA ALA A 227 -31.31 3.74 -17.95
C ALA A 227 -30.77 2.29 -17.91
N ASN A 228 -29.64 2.03 -18.53
CA ASN A 228 -29.06 0.69 -18.63
C ASN A 228 -28.00 0.46 -17.55
N VAL A 229 -27.91 -0.79 -17.05
CA VAL A 229 -26.78 -1.21 -16.22
C VAL A 229 -25.51 -1.16 -17.08
N PRO A 230 -24.48 -0.38 -16.67
CA PRO A 230 -23.28 -0.23 -17.46
C PRO A 230 -22.43 -1.51 -17.43
N GLY A 231 -21.68 -1.78 -18.52
CA GLY A 231 -20.65 -2.83 -18.50
C GLY A 231 -19.46 -2.47 -17.61
N PRO A 232 -18.68 -3.45 -17.16
CA PRO A 232 -17.53 -3.22 -16.25
C PRO A 232 -16.50 -2.23 -16.78
N TYR A 233 -16.32 -2.18 -18.09
CA TYR A 233 -15.34 -1.34 -18.79
C TYR A 233 -15.99 -0.12 -19.47
N ASP A 234 -17.28 0.16 -19.21
CA ASP A 234 -17.90 1.41 -19.66
C ASP A 234 -17.13 2.59 -19.05
N SER A 235 -16.69 3.51 -19.90
CA SER A 235 -15.78 4.59 -19.50
C SER A 235 -16.42 5.58 -18.52
N ARG A 236 -17.73 5.84 -18.65
CA ARG A 236 -18.47 6.73 -17.73
C ARG A 236 -18.66 6.06 -16.36
N TRP A 237 -18.94 4.74 -16.37
CA TRP A 237 -19.07 3.96 -15.16
C TRP A 237 -17.74 3.84 -14.41
N GLN A 238 -16.64 3.57 -15.12
CA GLN A 238 -15.31 3.60 -14.53
C GLN A 238 -14.96 4.97 -13.95
N ALA A 239 -15.25 6.05 -14.67
CA ALA A 239 -15.01 7.41 -14.19
C ALA A 239 -15.81 7.71 -12.93
N TRP A 240 -17.10 7.36 -12.89
CA TRP A 240 -17.96 7.58 -11.73
C TRP A 240 -17.47 6.84 -10.47
N ARG A 241 -17.04 5.59 -10.65
CA ARG A 241 -16.48 4.80 -9.54
C ARG A 241 -15.14 5.35 -9.05
N ARG A 242 -14.23 5.75 -9.96
CA ARG A 242 -12.97 6.41 -9.58
C ARG A 242 -13.22 7.72 -8.84
N ASP A 243 -14.19 8.50 -9.29
CA ASP A 243 -14.57 9.74 -8.63
C ASP A 243 -15.11 9.49 -7.22
N SER A 244 -15.87 8.42 -7.01
CA SER A 244 -16.34 8.03 -5.68
C SER A 244 -15.20 7.75 -4.71
N VAL A 245 -14.14 7.07 -5.15
CA VAL A 245 -12.93 6.84 -4.34
C VAL A 245 -12.15 8.14 -4.14
N THR A 246 -11.96 8.93 -5.21
CA THR A 246 -11.26 10.22 -5.15
C THR A 246 -11.96 11.21 -4.22
N THR A 247 -13.29 11.24 -4.23
CA THR A 247 -14.10 12.06 -3.31
C THR A 247 -13.79 11.71 -1.86
N PHE A 248 -13.74 10.42 -1.51
CA PHE A 248 -13.36 10.02 -0.15
C PHE A 248 -11.95 10.51 0.23
N VAL A 249 -10.97 10.33 -0.65
CA VAL A 249 -9.58 10.72 -0.37
C VAL A 249 -9.46 12.23 -0.19
N ARG A 250 -10.08 13.00 -1.09
CA ARG A 250 -10.10 14.48 -1.02
C ARG A 250 -10.76 14.96 0.27
N ASP A 251 -11.96 14.48 0.56
CA ASP A 251 -12.73 14.94 1.71
C ASP A 251 -12.01 14.59 3.03
N LEU A 252 -11.38 13.42 3.11
CA LEU A 252 -10.54 13.03 4.25
C LEU A 252 -9.31 13.94 4.38
N HIS A 253 -8.62 14.22 3.26
CA HIS A 253 -7.48 15.16 3.26
C HIS A 253 -7.89 16.53 3.78
N ASP A 254 -8.96 17.11 3.23
CA ASP A 254 -9.37 18.48 3.55
C ASP A 254 -9.77 18.62 5.02
N ASP A 255 -10.48 17.63 5.56
CA ASP A 255 -10.87 17.59 6.97
C ASP A 255 -9.67 17.35 7.89
N LEU A 256 -8.78 16.45 7.52
CA LEU A 256 -7.55 16.19 8.28
C LEU A 256 -6.68 17.43 8.35
N LYS A 257 -6.45 18.10 7.21
CA LYS A 257 -5.61 19.31 7.17
C LYS A 257 -6.23 20.49 7.91
N ARG A 258 -7.55 20.56 7.96
CA ARG A 258 -8.25 21.59 8.74
C ARG A 258 -8.13 21.35 10.25
N GLN A 259 -8.20 20.09 10.71
CA GLN A 259 -8.29 19.77 12.14
C GLN A 259 -6.96 19.33 12.75
N LYS A 260 -6.10 18.67 11.99
CA LYS A 260 -4.81 18.11 12.39
C LYS A 260 -3.76 18.33 11.29
N PRO A 261 -3.37 19.55 10.98
CA PRO A 261 -2.51 19.87 9.83
C PRO A 261 -1.14 19.18 9.86
N SER A 262 -0.63 18.82 11.03
CA SER A 262 0.64 18.10 11.18
C SER A 262 0.55 16.60 10.84
N VAL A 263 -0.65 16.01 10.89
CA VAL A 263 -0.84 14.60 10.57
C VAL A 263 -0.81 14.41 9.06
N LYS A 264 0.07 13.52 8.60
CA LYS A 264 0.25 13.22 7.17
C LYS A 264 -0.81 12.25 6.69
N LEU A 265 -1.29 12.42 5.46
CA LEU A 265 -2.15 11.47 4.77
C LEU A 265 -1.37 10.77 3.66
N SER A 266 -1.28 9.47 3.71
CA SER A 266 -0.62 8.64 2.70
C SER A 266 -1.47 7.42 2.33
N GLY A 267 -1.07 6.68 1.31
CA GLY A 267 -1.78 5.47 0.91
C GLY A 267 -0.88 4.43 0.26
N ALA A 268 -1.24 3.16 0.46
CA ALA A 268 -0.72 2.01 -0.26
C ALA A 268 -1.36 1.98 -1.67
N LEU A 269 -0.52 2.11 -2.69
CA LEU A 269 -0.93 2.42 -4.06
C LEU A 269 -0.59 1.26 -5.00
N ILE A 270 -1.51 0.91 -5.89
CA ILE A 270 -1.36 -0.25 -6.76
C ILE A 270 -0.37 0.00 -7.90
N CYS A 271 0.52 -0.99 -8.08
CA CYS A 271 1.54 -1.06 -9.14
C CYS A 271 1.53 -2.44 -9.84
N TYR A 272 0.37 -3.03 -10.09
CA TYR A 272 0.30 -4.34 -10.73
C TYR A 272 0.76 -4.31 -12.18
N GLY A 273 1.67 -5.24 -12.54
CA GLY A 273 2.22 -5.37 -13.88
C GLY A 273 3.20 -4.26 -14.25
N GLY A 274 3.45 -4.06 -15.56
CA GLY A 274 4.42 -3.06 -16.01
C GLY A 274 3.98 -1.62 -15.75
N GLY A 275 4.93 -0.78 -15.35
CA GLY A 275 4.72 0.65 -15.14
C GLY A 275 4.52 1.43 -16.44
N PRO A 276 3.95 2.64 -16.38
CA PRO A 276 3.78 3.51 -17.56
C PRO A 276 5.12 3.88 -18.18
N THR A 277 5.25 3.69 -19.49
CA THR A 277 6.45 4.06 -20.25
C THR A 277 6.26 5.29 -21.14
N THR A 278 5.03 5.81 -21.18
CA THR A 278 4.65 7.02 -21.90
C THR A 278 3.76 7.91 -21.04
N ALA A 279 3.64 9.19 -21.40
CA ALA A 279 2.82 10.14 -20.64
C ALA A 279 1.34 9.69 -20.52
N ASP A 280 0.78 9.10 -21.58
CA ASP A 280 -0.60 8.61 -21.62
C ASP A 280 -0.76 7.20 -21.04
N GLY A 281 0.36 6.53 -20.72
CA GLY A 281 0.38 5.15 -20.22
C GLY A 281 -0.36 4.95 -18.90
N TRP A 282 -0.51 6.02 -18.10
CA TRP A 282 -1.24 5.98 -16.83
C TRP A 282 -2.66 5.42 -16.94
N ALA A 283 -3.40 5.85 -17.93
CA ALA A 283 -4.80 5.44 -18.13
C ALA A 283 -4.96 3.92 -18.39
N PHE A 284 -3.89 3.25 -18.79
CA PHE A 284 -3.89 1.81 -19.09
C PHE A 284 -3.33 0.96 -17.94
N THR A 285 -2.85 1.57 -16.87
CA THR A 285 -2.38 0.82 -15.69
C THR A 285 -3.54 0.14 -14.97
N SER A 286 -3.24 -0.97 -14.28
CA SER A 286 -4.22 -1.65 -13.43
C SER A 286 -4.73 -0.74 -12.31
N ALA A 287 -3.90 0.16 -11.79
CA ALA A 287 -4.31 1.15 -10.80
C ALA A 287 -5.50 1.98 -11.29
N TYR A 288 -5.38 2.56 -12.49
CA TYR A 288 -6.40 3.47 -13.02
C TYR A 288 -7.60 2.73 -13.63
N SER A 289 -7.37 1.69 -14.44
CA SER A 289 -8.39 1.04 -15.25
C SER A 289 -9.04 -0.19 -14.62
N SER A 290 -8.34 -0.90 -13.73
CA SER A 290 -8.86 -2.11 -13.10
C SER A 290 -9.38 -1.84 -11.70
N VAL A 291 -8.52 -1.45 -10.77
CA VAL A 291 -8.93 -1.22 -9.36
C VAL A 291 -9.47 0.19 -9.10
N LEU A 292 -9.49 1.04 -10.11
CA LEU A 292 -10.10 2.38 -10.09
C LEU A 292 -9.50 3.31 -9.01
N GLN A 293 -8.18 3.21 -8.83
CA GLN A 293 -7.38 3.97 -7.87
C GLN A 293 -6.52 5.01 -8.63
N ASP A 294 -7.02 6.23 -8.82
CA ASP A 294 -6.27 7.30 -9.50
C ASP A 294 -5.28 8.00 -8.56
N TRP A 295 -4.32 7.23 -8.05
CA TRP A 295 -3.36 7.75 -7.10
C TRP A 295 -2.40 8.81 -7.69
N ARG A 296 -2.12 8.75 -8.99
CA ARG A 296 -1.38 9.82 -9.66
C ARG A 296 -2.13 11.15 -9.54
N GLY A 297 -3.43 11.13 -9.84
CA GLY A 297 -4.30 12.30 -9.67
C GLY A 297 -4.31 12.80 -8.22
N TRP A 298 -4.35 11.92 -7.23
CA TRP A 298 -4.34 12.32 -5.82
C TRP A 298 -3.04 13.00 -5.41
N ILE A 299 -1.89 12.50 -5.86
CA ILE A 299 -0.58 13.12 -5.59
C ILE A 299 -0.48 14.48 -6.28
N VAL A 300 -0.83 14.56 -7.56
CA VAL A 300 -0.74 15.79 -8.37
C VAL A 300 -1.66 16.88 -7.84
N ASN A 301 -2.86 16.53 -7.39
CA ASN A 301 -3.81 17.48 -6.79
C ASN A 301 -3.54 17.77 -5.31
N GLY A 302 -2.53 17.15 -4.70
CA GLY A 302 -2.16 17.40 -3.31
C GLY A 302 -3.08 16.76 -2.28
N TYR A 303 -3.93 15.80 -2.66
CA TYR A 303 -4.80 15.07 -1.72
C TYR A 303 -4.05 14.04 -0.86
N LEU A 304 -2.81 13.71 -1.22
CA LEU A 304 -1.88 12.97 -0.40
C LEU A 304 -0.66 13.83 -0.07
N ASP A 305 -0.18 13.76 1.16
CA ASP A 305 1.13 14.31 1.52
C ASP A 305 2.23 13.53 0.79
N PHE A 306 2.09 12.20 0.74
CA PHE A 306 2.90 11.33 -0.12
C PHE A 306 2.16 10.02 -0.44
N GLY A 307 2.49 9.44 -1.57
CA GLY A 307 2.04 8.11 -1.98
C GLY A 307 3.07 7.04 -1.67
N VAL A 308 2.60 5.80 -1.40
CA VAL A 308 3.49 4.65 -1.21
C VAL A 308 3.11 3.56 -2.23
N PRO A 309 3.61 3.66 -3.47
CA PRO A 309 3.39 2.66 -4.51
C PRO A 309 3.92 1.29 -4.07
N MET A 310 3.06 0.28 -4.11
CA MET A 310 3.40 -1.11 -3.81
C MET A 310 4.06 -1.75 -5.04
N ASN A 311 5.30 -1.35 -5.31
CA ASN A 311 6.11 -1.85 -6.42
C ASN A 311 6.69 -3.23 -6.06
N TYR A 312 5.77 -4.20 -5.90
CA TYR A 312 6.06 -5.53 -5.38
C TYR A 312 6.34 -6.48 -6.54
N ASP A 313 7.57 -6.47 -6.99
CA ASP A 313 8.07 -7.31 -8.07
C ASP A 313 9.34 -8.05 -7.63
N SER A 314 9.52 -9.26 -8.15
CA SER A 314 10.67 -10.12 -7.86
C SER A 314 11.88 -9.72 -8.70
N ASP A 315 13.03 -9.55 -8.09
CA ASP A 315 14.26 -9.16 -8.79
C ASP A 315 14.92 -10.34 -9.52
N TRP A 316 14.67 -11.56 -9.07
CA TRP A 316 15.10 -12.81 -9.72
C TRP A 316 14.31 -13.12 -11.01
N SER A 317 13.12 -12.56 -11.20
CA SER A 317 12.32 -12.68 -12.42
C SER A 317 12.70 -11.57 -13.41
N PRO A 318 13.28 -11.86 -14.59
CA PRO A 318 13.65 -10.82 -15.56
C PRO A 318 12.47 -9.96 -16.03
N ARG A 319 11.25 -10.51 -16.04
CA ARG A 319 10.02 -9.80 -16.37
C ARG A 319 9.63 -8.83 -15.26
N GLU A 320 9.59 -9.28 -14.02
CA GLU A 320 9.18 -8.49 -12.88
C GLU A 320 10.22 -7.44 -12.52
N LYS A 321 11.51 -7.78 -12.57
CA LYS A 321 12.60 -6.79 -12.47
C LYS A 321 12.46 -5.65 -13.46
N ARG A 322 12.00 -5.95 -14.68
CA ARG A 322 11.70 -4.93 -15.70
C ARG A 322 10.51 -4.08 -15.29
N TRP A 323 9.43 -4.68 -14.75
CA TRP A 323 8.27 -3.96 -14.23
C TRP A 323 8.61 -3.06 -13.05
N PHE A 324 9.38 -3.57 -12.09
CA PHE A 324 9.93 -2.78 -10.99
C PHE A 324 10.65 -1.52 -11.48
N ASN A 325 11.55 -1.70 -12.43
CA ASN A 325 12.31 -0.57 -12.98
C ASN A 325 11.45 0.43 -13.78
N GLN A 326 10.39 -0.03 -14.46
CA GLN A 326 9.43 0.85 -15.15
C GLN A 326 8.65 1.71 -14.14
N TRP A 327 8.12 1.10 -13.08
CA TRP A 327 7.44 1.83 -12.02
C TRP A 327 8.37 2.81 -11.33
N LEU A 328 9.57 2.39 -10.96
CA LEU A 328 10.56 3.25 -10.33
C LEU A 328 10.95 4.45 -11.20
N ALA A 329 11.08 4.26 -12.51
CA ALA A 329 11.32 5.36 -13.46
C ALA A 329 10.13 6.34 -13.49
N PHE A 330 8.90 5.81 -13.53
CA PHE A 330 7.70 6.64 -13.48
C PHE A 330 7.59 7.43 -12.17
N GLU A 331 7.85 6.81 -11.03
CA GLU A 331 7.86 7.43 -9.71
C GLU A 331 8.86 8.58 -9.63
N LYS A 332 10.05 8.41 -10.19
CA LYS A 332 11.14 9.41 -10.17
C LYS A 332 10.94 10.54 -11.18
N ASP A 333 10.49 10.23 -12.39
CA ASP A 333 10.60 11.17 -13.51
C ASP A 333 9.26 11.76 -13.97
N SER A 334 8.14 11.51 -13.25
CA SER A 334 6.82 12.07 -13.58
C SER A 334 6.48 13.40 -12.88
N GLY A 335 7.46 14.06 -12.25
CA GLY A 335 7.29 15.40 -11.69
C GLY A 335 6.75 15.45 -10.25
N PHE A 336 6.58 14.30 -9.59
CA PHE A 336 6.11 14.20 -8.21
C PHE A 336 6.98 13.31 -7.30
N ALA A 337 8.21 13.04 -7.67
CA ALA A 337 9.14 12.17 -6.95
C ALA A 337 9.28 12.52 -5.45
N ASN A 338 9.31 13.80 -5.13
CA ASN A 338 9.37 14.33 -3.76
C ASN A 338 8.10 14.09 -2.93
N ARG A 339 7.13 13.37 -3.47
CA ARG A 339 5.89 12.93 -2.81
C ARG A 339 5.68 11.42 -2.93
N VAL A 340 6.74 10.66 -3.20
CA VAL A 340 6.69 9.20 -3.34
C VAL A 340 7.67 8.54 -2.40
N VAL A 341 7.18 7.60 -1.60
CA VAL A 341 7.98 6.63 -0.85
C VAL A 341 7.81 5.29 -1.54
N THR A 342 8.80 4.82 -2.28
CA THR A 342 8.67 3.58 -3.05
C THR A 342 8.53 2.37 -2.13
N GLY A 343 7.44 1.61 -2.28
CA GLY A 343 7.24 0.36 -1.57
C GLY A 343 7.91 -0.81 -2.27
N ILE A 344 8.66 -1.64 -1.54
CA ILE A 344 9.25 -2.87 -2.05
C ILE A 344 8.64 -4.10 -1.39
N GLY A 345 8.48 -5.20 -2.15
CA GLY A 345 7.98 -6.47 -1.68
C GLY A 345 9.11 -7.40 -1.26
N ALA A 346 9.64 -7.22 -0.04
CA ALA A 346 10.74 -8.06 0.43
C ALA A 346 10.36 -9.55 0.52
N PHE A 347 9.09 -9.86 0.79
CA PHE A 347 8.55 -11.23 0.82
C PHE A 347 8.62 -11.97 -0.53
N LEU A 348 8.87 -11.28 -1.63
CA LEU A 348 9.01 -11.83 -2.99
C LEU A 348 10.47 -12.06 -3.39
N ASN A 349 11.41 -11.63 -2.58
CA ASN A 349 12.82 -11.55 -2.92
C ASN A 349 13.70 -12.25 -1.89
N TYR A 350 14.88 -12.64 -2.30
CA TYR A 350 15.94 -12.93 -1.35
C TYR A 350 16.40 -11.61 -0.68
N PRO A 351 16.95 -11.66 0.54
CA PRO A 351 17.36 -10.45 1.26
C PRO A 351 18.29 -9.55 0.47
N GLU A 352 19.25 -10.13 -0.27
CA GLU A 352 20.24 -9.40 -1.08
C GLU A 352 19.57 -8.64 -2.23
N GLU A 353 18.56 -9.24 -2.87
CA GLU A 353 17.80 -8.62 -3.94
C GLU A 353 16.95 -7.47 -3.41
N SER A 354 16.35 -7.62 -2.23
CA SER A 354 15.64 -6.55 -1.54
C SER A 354 16.58 -5.38 -1.20
N LEU A 355 17.79 -5.67 -0.69
CA LEU A 355 18.80 -4.64 -0.42
C LEU A 355 19.22 -3.91 -1.70
N GLU A 356 19.34 -4.63 -2.82
CA GLU A 356 19.65 -4.03 -4.12
C GLU A 356 18.48 -3.19 -4.66
N GLN A 357 17.23 -3.63 -4.49
CA GLN A 357 16.06 -2.81 -4.79
C GLN A 357 16.07 -1.50 -3.99
N ILE A 358 16.35 -1.57 -2.69
CA ILE A 358 16.45 -0.37 -1.83
C ILE A 358 17.54 0.58 -2.36
N ARG A 359 18.73 0.09 -2.73
CA ARG A 359 19.78 0.92 -3.29
C ARG A 359 19.34 1.60 -4.58
N ARG A 360 18.69 0.89 -5.48
CA ARG A 360 18.13 1.47 -6.72
C ARG A 360 17.07 2.51 -6.44
N VAL A 361 16.21 2.30 -5.44
CA VAL A 361 15.20 3.28 -5.03
C VAL A 361 15.86 4.56 -4.54
N LEU A 362 16.87 4.45 -3.67
CA LEU A 362 17.52 5.61 -3.05
C LEU A 362 18.49 6.34 -3.99
N ALA A 363 19.00 5.66 -5.03
CA ALA A 363 19.82 6.31 -6.05
C ALA A 363 18.99 7.31 -6.87
N PRO A 364 19.53 8.44 -7.31
CA PRO A 364 18.84 9.34 -8.23
C PRO A 364 18.60 8.67 -9.59
N SER A 365 17.58 9.14 -10.34
CA SER A 365 17.39 8.77 -11.74
C SER A 365 18.49 9.37 -12.62
N ALA A 366 18.53 8.98 -13.90
CA ALA A 366 19.42 9.60 -14.87
C ALA A 366 19.18 11.11 -15.03
N SER A 367 17.95 11.58 -14.73
CA SER A 367 17.59 13.00 -14.72
C SER A 367 17.92 13.71 -13.39
N GLY A 368 18.50 12.99 -12.41
CA GLY A 368 18.85 13.51 -11.09
C GLY A 368 17.71 13.54 -10.08
N ASN A 369 16.53 13.00 -10.41
CA ASN A 369 15.38 12.99 -9.51
C ASN A 369 15.47 11.84 -8.49
N SER A 370 15.07 12.12 -7.26
CA SER A 370 15.04 11.15 -6.16
C SER A 370 13.66 11.10 -5.54
N VAL A 371 13.19 9.89 -5.21
CA VAL A 371 11.98 9.72 -4.42
C VAL A 371 12.21 10.13 -2.97
N LEU A 372 11.11 10.30 -2.22
CA LEU A 372 11.14 10.72 -0.81
C LEU A 372 11.72 9.65 0.13
N GLY A 373 11.80 8.41 -0.30
CA GLY A 373 12.35 7.32 0.48
C GLY A 373 11.85 5.95 0.04
N VAL A 374 11.98 4.98 0.92
CA VAL A 374 11.59 3.58 0.70
C VAL A 374 10.76 3.05 1.86
N ALA A 375 9.79 2.18 1.56
CA ALA A 375 9.05 1.40 2.53
C ALA A 375 9.17 -0.09 2.22
N ILE A 376 9.36 -0.93 3.24
CA ILE A 376 9.61 -2.36 3.10
C ILE A 376 8.36 -3.11 3.54
N TYR A 377 7.80 -3.95 2.72
CA TYR A 377 6.73 -4.88 3.09
C TYR A 377 7.32 -6.30 3.19
N SER A 378 7.38 -6.91 4.40
CA SER A 378 6.90 -6.42 5.67
C SER A 378 7.82 -6.82 6.83
N TYR A 379 7.57 -6.30 8.03
CA TYR A 379 8.29 -6.67 9.24
C TYR A 379 8.23 -8.17 9.55
N ALA A 380 7.10 -8.80 9.27
CA ALA A 380 6.89 -10.23 9.50
C ALA A 380 7.55 -11.13 8.44
N SER A 381 7.80 -10.60 7.23
CA SER A 381 8.34 -11.40 6.12
C SER A 381 9.27 -10.53 5.26
N THR A 382 10.57 -10.63 5.52
CA THR A 382 11.62 -9.87 4.82
C THR A 382 12.32 -10.69 3.74
N SER A 383 11.80 -11.88 3.42
CA SER A 383 12.31 -12.74 2.33
C SER A 383 11.27 -13.74 1.87
N VAL A 384 11.50 -14.36 0.73
CA VAL A 384 10.68 -15.46 0.18
C VAL A 384 10.44 -16.61 1.16
N TYR A 385 11.32 -16.81 2.13
CA TYR A 385 11.17 -17.85 3.15
C TYR A 385 10.15 -17.52 4.23
N GLY A 386 9.71 -16.28 4.34
CA GLY A 386 8.71 -15.87 5.33
C GLY A 386 7.26 -16.06 4.89
N THR A 387 7.01 -16.47 3.64
CA THR A 387 5.67 -16.67 3.09
C THR A 387 5.28 -18.14 3.04
N SER A 388 4.08 -18.49 3.54
CA SER A 388 3.51 -19.82 3.37
C SER A 388 3.32 -20.20 1.89
N ASP A 389 3.06 -19.19 1.05
CA ASP A 389 2.80 -19.36 -0.38
C ASP A 389 4.03 -19.85 -1.15
N PHE A 390 5.23 -19.63 -0.62
CA PHE A 390 6.47 -20.15 -1.21
C PHE A 390 6.48 -21.69 -1.27
N TYR A 391 5.91 -22.35 -0.26
CA TYR A 391 5.87 -23.82 -0.18
C TYR A 391 4.70 -24.43 -0.93
N ASP A 392 3.62 -23.67 -1.08
CA ASP A 392 2.39 -24.12 -1.74
C ASP A 392 2.42 -23.90 -3.26
N SER A 393 3.43 -23.20 -3.79
CA SER A 393 3.59 -22.93 -5.22
C SER A 393 4.87 -23.57 -5.76
N PRO A 394 4.80 -24.81 -6.29
CA PRO A 394 5.94 -25.48 -6.93
C PRO A 394 6.57 -24.66 -8.07
N ASP A 395 5.79 -23.81 -8.72
CA ASP A 395 6.24 -22.99 -9.85
C ASP A 395 7.12 -21.80 -9.39
N LEU A 396 6.84 -21.24 -8.22
CA LEU A 396 7.74 -20.26 -7.60
C LEU A 396 9.06 -20.91 -7.18
N ALA A 397 8.98 -22.09 -6.56
CA ALA A 397 10.17 -22.83 -6.14
C ALA A 397 11.05 -23.31 -7.31
N SER A 398 10.44 -23.66 -8.45
CA SER A 398 11.18 -24.16 -9.62
C SER A 398 11.91 -23.08 -10.42
N GLY A 399 11.49 -21.82 -10.30
CA GLY A 399 12.07 -20.66 -11.02
C GLY A 399 13.12 -19.88 -10.25
N LEU A 400 13.26 -20.12 -8.93
CA LEU A 400 14.21 -19.41 -8.10
C LEU A 400 15.64 -19.89 -8.32
N PRO A 401 16.60 -19.00 -8.54
CA PRO A 401 17.99 -19.39 -8.58
C PRO A 401 18.42 -19.91 -7.20
N ARG A 402 19.02 -21.09 -7.17
CA ARG A 402 19.50 -21.69 -5.94
C ARG A 402 20.59 -20.84 -5.31
N GLN A 403 20.43 -20.51 -4.04
CA GLN A 403 21.39 -19.69 -3.31
C GLN A 403 22.38 -20.59 -2.56
N PRO A 404 23.64 -20.16 -2.34
CA PRO A 404 24.67 -20.97 -1.69
C PRO A 404 24.30 -21.45 -0.27
N TYR A 405 23.39 -20.74 0.41
CA TYR A 405 22.95 -21.10 1.76
C TYR A 405 21.72 -22.03 1.79
N GLU A 406 21.22 -22.49 0.65
CA GLU A 406 20.08 -23.39 0.55
C GLU A 406 20.50 -24.89 0.65
N ASP A 407 21.79 -25.16 0.59
CA ASP A 407 22.29 -26.53 0.70
C ASP A 407 22.04 -27.11 2.10
N GLY A 408 21.19 -28.16 2.14
CA GLY A 408 20.85 -28.86 3.37
C GLY A 408 19.48 -28.58 3.99
N LEU A 409 18.66 -27.70 3.38
CA LEU A 409 17.29 -27.41 3.85
C LEU A 409 16.31 -28.45 3.29
N GLN A 410 15.87 -29.37 4.12
CA GLN A 410 14.91 -30.43 3.72
C GLN A 410 13.77 -30.64 4.71
N THR A 411 13.63 -29.81 5.76
CA THR A 411 12.56 -29.97 6.75
C THR A 411 11.87 -28.63 7.02
N GLU A 412 10.57 -28.66 7.27
CA GLU A 412 9.77 -27.49 7.63
C GLU A 412 10.37 -26.70 8.81
N SER A 413 10.88 -27.38 9.82
CA SER A 413 11.55 -26.76 10.97
C SER A 413 12.83 -26.00 10.59
N ALA A 414 13.63 -26.54 9.68
CA ALA A 414 14.84 -25.87 9.19
C ALA A 414 14.51 -24.61 8.39
N LEU A 415 13.40 -24.63 7.66
CA LEU A 415 12.92 -23.48 6.87
C LEU A 415 12.40 -22.35 7.75
N VAL A 416 11.65 -22.65 8.83
CA VAL A 416 11.22 -21.64 9.80
C VAL A 416 12.42 -20.97 10.47
N HIS A 417 13.39 -21.73 10.94
CA HIS A 417 14.61 -21.17 11.54
C HIS A 417 15.41 -20.35 10.52
N ARG A 418 15.40 -20.73 9.25
CA ARG A 418 16.04 -19.96 8.21
C ARG A 418 15.33 -18.62 7.99
N ALA A 419 13.99 -18.61 7.97
CA ALA A 419 13.21 -17.38 7.81
C ALA A 419 13.50 -16.41 8.97
N GLU A 420 13.53 -16.89 10.21
CA GLU A 420 13.88 -16.09 11.39
C GLU A 420 15.31 -15.55 11.30
N PHE A 421 16.27 -16.38 10.93
CA PHE A 421 17.66 -15.97 10.74
C PHE A 421 17.81 -14.92 9.66
N LEU A 422 17.18 -15.12 8.50
CA LEU A 422 17.26 -14.18 7.37
C LEU A 422 16.54 -12.86 7.70
N ASN A 423 15.45 -12.91 8.46
CA ASN A 423 14.77 -11.71 8.94
C ASN A 423 15.68 -10.87 9.84
N GLU A 424 16.32 -11.51 10.80
CA GLU A 424 17.28 -10.88 11.71
C GLU A 424 18.50 -10.34 10.96
N TRP A 425 19.01 -11.12 10.01
CA TRP A 425 20.13 -10.73 9.17
C TRP A 425 19.77 -9.53 8.30
N PHE A 426 18.60 -9.56 7.62
CA PHE A 426 18.14 -8.46 6.77
C PHE A 426 18.00 -7.15 7.58
N MET A 427 17.33 -7.20 8.72
CA MET A 427 17.19 -6.02 9.58
C MET A 427 18.54 -5.44 10.02
N THR A 428 19.52 -6.29 10.26
CA THR A 428 20.89 -5.87 10.57
C THR A 428 21.59 -5.22 9.39
N GLN A 429 21.43 -5.79 8.17
CA GLN A 429 22.08 -5.29 6.96
C GLN A 429 21.54 -3.93 6.49
N LEU A 430 20.37 -3.51 6.95
CA LEU A 430 19.87 -2.16 6.66
C LEU A 430 20.77 -1.07 7.24
N SER A 431 21.39 -1.31 8.38
CA SER A 431 22.24 -0.33 9.09
C SER A 431 23.75 -0.63 9.05
N VAL A 432 24.13 -1.80 8.57
CA VAL A 432 25.54 -2.19 8.38
C VAL A 432 25.79 -2.65 6.96
N PRO A 433 27.06 -2.69 6.48
CA PRO A 433 27.37 -3.18 5.13
C PRO A 433 26.96 -4.64 4.94
N ALA A 434 26.38 -4.96 3.77
CA ALA A 434 25.96 -6.31 3.41
C ALA A 434 27.18 -7.12 2.90
N TYR A 435 27.76 -7.95 3.76
CA TYR A 435 28.98 -8.68 3.41
C TYR A 435 28.75 -10.11 2.92
N TYR A 436 27.74 -10.80 3.43
CA TYR A 436 27.72 -12.25 3.35
C TYR A 436 27.57 -12.77 1.91
N HIS A 437 26.50 -12.38 1.26
CA HIS A 437 26.20 -12.87 -0.08
C HIS A 437 26.85 -12.02 -1.18
N ASP A 438 26.97 -10.73 -0.96
CA ASP A 438 27.63 -9.82 -1.89
C ASP A 438 29.09 -10.20 -2.11
N VAL A 439 29.77 -10.72 -1.09
CA VAL A 439 31.14 -11.27 -1.23
C VAL A 439 31.15 -12.53 -2.11
N ALA A 440 30.17 -13.43 -1.92
CA ALA A 440 30.06 -14.65 -2.74
C ALA A 440 29.74 -14.35 -4.21
N LEU A 441 29.03 -13.25 -4.48
CA LEU A 441 28.72 -12.77 -5.83
C LEU A 441 29.77 -11.80 -6.38
N GLY A 442 30.85 -11.54 -5.66
CA GLY A 442 31.86 -10.55 -6.02
C GLY A 442 31.36 -9.10 -5.94
N ARG A 443 30.30 -8.85 -5.20
CA ARG A 443 29.78 -7.50 -4.94
C ARG A 443 30.19 -7.06 -3.54
N VAL A 444 30.99 -6.01 -3.44
CA VAL A 444 31.41 -5.45 -2.16
C VAL A 444 30.75 -4.09 -1.97
N HIS A 445 29.88 -4.00 -0.96
CA HIS A 445 29.30 -2.73 -0.51
C HIS A 445 30.04 -2.28 0.75
N THR A 446 30.62 -1.09 0.71
CA THR A 446 31.38 -0.51 1.83
C THR A 446 30.53 0.37 2.74
N GLN A 447 29.28 0.63 2.33
CA GLN A 447 28.37 1.49 3.06
C GLN A 447 27.07 0.74 3.39
N PRO A 448 26.46 0.96 4.56
CA PRO A 448 25.15 0.42 4.88
C PRO A 448 24.10 0.98 3.91
N VAL A 449 22.96 0.27 3.78
CA VAL A 449 21.84 0.74 2.98
C VAL A 449 21.25 2.02 3.57
N PHE A 450 21.13 2.05 4.89
CA PHE A 450 20.68 3.24 5.62
C PHE A 450 21.81 3.82 6.47
N THR A 451 22.13 5.08 6.24
CA THR A 451 23.16 5.81 7.00
C THR A 451 22.60 6.29 8.37
N LEU A 452 23.48 6.34 9.37
CA LEU A 452 23.16 6.88 10.69
C LEU A 452 23.65 8.34 10.83
N PRO A 453 23.00 9.15 11.66
CA PRO A 453 21.74 8.91 12.35
C PRO A 453 20.54 9.00 11.41
N ALA A 454 19.49 8.23 11.74
CA ALA A 454 18.24 8.29 11.04
C ALA A 454 17.44 9.52 11.48
N GLN A 455 17.38 10.55 10.68
CA GLN A 455 16.51 11.70 10.95
C GLN A 455 15.11 11.46 10.39
N VAL A 456 14.09 11.76 11.18
CA VAL A 456 12.70 11.71 10.72
C VAL A 456 12.43 12.94 9.86
N PRO A 457 11.92 12.77 8.63
CA PRO A 457 11.59 13.90 7.78
C PRO A 457 10.60 14.84 8.47
N GLY A 458 10.95 16.14 8.52
CA GLY A 458 10.10 17.15 9.14
C GLY A 458 10.12 17.19 10.68
N ALA A 459 10.94 16.38 11.34
CA ALA A 459 11.19 16.56 12.77
C ALA A 459 11.99 17.84 13.02
N PRO A 460 11.70 18.63 14.07
CA PRO A 460 12.53 19.77 14.42
C PRO A 460 13.96 19.29 14.69
N ALA A 461 14.93 20.09 14.29
CA ALA A 461 16.33 19.85 14.62
C ALA A 461 16.45 19.82 16.17
N ALA A 462 17.12 18.81 16.69
CA ALA A 462 17.35 18.66 18.14
C ALA A 462 18.22 19.77 18.70
#